data_65ba6a0e5db4fdb4b9c87f6601883237
#
_entry.id   65ba6a0e5db4fdb4b9c87f6601883237
#
_cell.length_a   1.000
_cell.length_b   1.000
_cell.length_c   1.000
_cell.angle_alpha   90.00
_cell.angle_beta   90.00
_cell.angle_gamma   90.00
#
_symmetry.space_group_name_H-M   'P 1'
#
loop_
_entity.id
_entity.type
_entity.pdbx_description
1 polymer ?
#
loop_
_entity_poly.entity_id
_entity_poly.type
_entity_poly.pdbx_seq_one_letter_code
_entity_poly.pdbx_strand_id
1 'polypeptide(L)'
;TFTGRKQDGKLIGKCTQGAMSTDLELSPGIVKLKRPQTPKPPYPYTTKEVRFNNLSDDVTLAGTLALPEGFNETTPAIVMITGSGLQNRDEEIYGHKPFAVIADYLARNGIATLRYDDRGYGESTGDGKNATTEDFARDAKTAMEYLRKEMKFKNVGILGHSEGAAVAFMLGADNNPGLFSNPNFIIA
;
A
#
# COMPACT_ATOMS: atom_id res chain seq x y z
N THR A 1 -21.45 2.23 19.41
CA THR A 1 -21.62 2.37 20.89
C THR A 1 -21.70 0.98 21.50
N PHE A 2 -21.03 0.77 22.65
CA PHE A 2 -21.17 -0.44 23.46
C PHE A 2 -21.94 -0.09 24.74
N THR A 3 -22.96 -0.87 25.05
CA THR A 3 -23.74 -0.74 26.31
C THR A 3 -23.73 -2.12 26.96
N GLY A 4 -23.18 -2.21 28.18
CA GLY A 4 -23.05 -3.50 28.85
C GLY A 4 -22.60 -3.37 30.30
N ARG A 5 -22.29 -4.52 30.92
CA ARG A 5 -21.84 -4.63 32.31
C ARG A 5 -20.59 -5.49 32.42
N LYS A 6 -19.81 -5.30 33.45
CA LYS A 6 -18.74 -6.19 33.85
C LYS A 6 -19.32 -7.34 34.70
N GLN A 7 -19.09 -8.58 34.27
CA GLN A 7 -19.51 -9.78 34.97
C GLN A 7 -18.43 -10.84 34.83
N ASP A 8 -17.99 -11.42 35.94
CA ASP A 8 -16.96 -12.50 35.97
C ASP A 8 -15.68 -12.17 35.21
N GLY A 9 -15.24 -10.91 35.32
CA GLY A 9 -14.04 -10.42 34.61
C GLY A 9 -14.23 -10.10 33.14
N LYS A 10 -15.40 -10.32 32.57
CA LYS A 10 -15.77 -10.04 31.18
C LYS A 10 -16.64 -8.79 31.05
N LEU A 11 -16.69 -8.20 29.86
CA LEU A 11 -17.67 -7.18 29.49
C LEU A 11 -18.74 -7.85 28.64
N ILE A 12 -19.97 -7.88 29.11
CA ILE A 12 -21.12 -8.48 28.43
C ILE A 12 -22.13 -7.39 28.12
N GLY A 13 -22.57 -7.30 26.87
CA GLY A 13 -23.48 -6.25 26.44
C GLY A 13 -23.80 -6.27 24.96
N LYS A 14 -24.27 -5.12 24.48
CA LYS A 14 -24.62 -4.91 23.06
C LYS A 14 -23.71 -3.88 22.41
N CYS A 15 -23.25 -4.20 21.22
CA CYS A 15 -22.58 -3.24 20.33
C CYS A 15 -23.58 -2.80 19.27
N THR A 16 -23.77 -1.47 19.14
CA THR A 16 -24.66 -0.86 18.16
C THR A 16 -23.90 0.04 17.23
N GLN A 17 -24.09 -0.17 15.92
CA GLN A 17 -23.52 0.66 14.86
C GLN A 17 -24.62 0.95 13.83
N GLY A 18 -25.06 2.21 13.76
CA GLY A 18 -26.22 2.58 12.96
C GLY A 18 -27.47 1.80 13.40
N ALA A 19 -28.14 1.16 12.48
CA ALA A 19 -29.32 0.32 12.72
C ALA A 19 -28.99 -1.12 13.17
N MET A 20 -27.71 -1.52 13.14
CA MET A 20 -27.29 -2.87 13.52
C MET A 20 -26.96 -2.93 15.00
N SER A 21 -27.40 -4.00 15.64
CA SER A 21 -27.07 -4.30 17.03
C SER A 21 -26.74 -5.79 17.18
N THR A 22 -25.67 -6.10 17.91
CA THR A 22 -25.23 -7.47 18.18
C THR A 22 -24.85 -7.63 19.64
N ASP A 23 -25.14 -8.79 20.22
CA ASP A 23 -24.65 -9.15 21.54
C ASP A 23 -23.14 -9.41 21.47
N LEU A 24 -22.41 -8.92 22.46
CA LEU A 24 -20.97 -9.00 22.52
C LEU A 24 -20.50 -9.37 23.93
N GLU A 25 -19.59 -10.36 23.97
CA GLU A 25 -18.88 -10.75 25.18
C GLU A 25 -17.38 -10.54 24.94
N LEU A 26 -16.76 -9.67 25.75
CA LEU A 26 -15.33 -9.34 25.65
C LEU A 26 -14.62 -9.89 26.90
N SER A 27 -13.62 -10.73 26.69
CA SER A 27 -12.71 -11.19 27.74
C SER A 27 -11.45 -10.35 27.77
N PRO A 28 -10.85 -10.09 28.96
CA PRO A 28 -9.54 -9.44 29.04
C PRO A 28 -8.48 -10.26 28.30
N GLY A 29 -7.60 -9.60 27.59
CA GLY A 29 -6.49 -10.25 26.95
C GLY A 29 -6.14 -9.64 25.60
N ILE A 30 -4.97 -10.03 25.08
CA ILE A 30 -4.53 -9.68 23.75
C ILE A 30 -4.68 -10.92 22.87
N VAL A 31 -5.59 -10.87 21.91
CA VAL A 31 -5.70 -11.93 20.90
C VAL A 31 -4.59 -11.72 19.87
N LYS A 32 -3.60 -12.62 19.87
CA LYS A 32 -2.60 -12.69 18.80
C LYS A 32 -3.24 -13.36 17.58
N LEU A 33 -3.59 -12.56 16.59
CA LEU A 33 -4.11 -13.07 15.32
C LEU A 33 -2.99 -13.76 14.54
N LYS A 34 -3.23 -15.00 14.12
CA LYS A 34 -2.31 -15.70 13.22
C LYS A 34 -2.42 -15.09 11.83
N ARG A 35 -1.28 -14.80 11.20
CA ARG A 35 -1.16 -14.26 9.84
C ARG A 35 -0.28 -15.18 8.98
N PRO A 36 -0.77 -16.39 8.64
CA PRO A 36 0.05 -17.39 7.95
C PRO A 36 0.45 -16.97 6.53
N GLN A 37 -0.30 -16.06 5.91
CA GLN A 37 -0.03 -15.57 4.56
C GLN A 37 1.13 -14.55 4.50
N THR A 38 1.50 -13.92 5.64
CA THR A 38 2.59 -12.95 5.64
C THR A 38 3.88 -13.61 5.16
N PRO A 39 4.47 -13.14 4.06
CA PRO A 39 5.65 -13.76 3.49
C PRO A 39 6.85 -13.68 4.43
N LYS A 40 7.68 -14.71 4.39
CA LYS A 40 8.87 -14.84 5.24
C LYS A 40 10.08 -15.22 4.39
N PRO A 41 11.26 -14.69 4.70
CA PRO A 41 12.49 -15.11 4.04
C PRO A 41 12.82 -16.59 4.36
N PRO A 42 13.61 -17.28 3.50
CA PRO A 42 14.21 -16.75 2.28
C PRO A 42 13.20 -16.58 1.14
N TYR A 43 13.33 -15.48 0.38
CA TYR A 43 12.50 -15.24 -0.80
C TYR A 43 13.19 -15.76 -2.06
N PRO A 44 12.47 -16.30 -3.07
CA PRO A 44 13.02 -16.66 -4.37
C PRO A 44 13.17 -15.44 -5.32
N TYR A 45 13.13 -14.25 -4.79
CA TYR A 45 13.27 -12.97 -5.47
C TYR A 45 14.08 -12.01 -4.59
N THR A 46 14.59 -10.92 -5.19
CA THR A 46 15.36 -9.91 -4.46
C THR A 46 14.45 -8.83 -3.91
N THR A 47 14.66 -8.42 -2.66
CA THR A 47 14.03 -7.22 -2.09
C THR A 47 15.09 -6.13 -1.92
N LYS A 48 14.72 -4.89 -2.23
CA LYS A 48 15.60 -3.72 -2.10
C LYS A 48 14.81 -2.57 -1.46
N GLU A 49 15.33 -2.04 -0.36
CA GLU A 49 14.83 -0.79 0.21
C GLU A 49 15.28 0.37 -0.69
N VAL A 50 14.35 1.24 -1.00
CA VAL A 50 14.56 2.35 -1.92
C VAL A 50 14.02 3.65 -1.34
N ARG A 51 14.60 4.77 -1.79
CA ARG A 51 14.11 6.12 -1.52
C ARG A 51 14.08 6.88 -2.84
N PHE A 52 13.02 7.65 -3.06
CA PHE A 52 12.85 8.47 -4.26
C PHE A 52 12.15 9.77 -3.90
N ASN A 53 12.45 10.84 -4.64
CA ASN A 53 12.07 12.18 -4.25
C ASN A 53 10.98 12.73 -5.16
N ASN A 54 9.86 13.13 -4.57
CA ASN A 54 8.88 14.01 -5.20
C ASN A 54 9.39 15.45 -5.03
N LEU A 55 10.10 15.92 -6.03
CA LEU A 55 10.75 17.25 -6.00
C LEU A 55 9.75 18.39 -6.04
N SER A 56 8.53 18.18 -6.55
CA SER A 56 7.51 19.24 -6.60
C SER A 56 6.97 19.59 -5.21
N ASP A 57 6.97 18.62 -4.31
CA ASP A 57 6.38 18.77 -2.97
C ASP A 57 7.44 18.68 -1.86
N ASP A 58 8.73 18.55 -2.22
CA ASP A 58 9.85 18.33 -1.28
C ASP A 58 9.64 17.13 -0.34
N VAL A 59 9.16 16.02 -0.91
CA VAL A 59 8.87 14.79 -0.19
C VAL A 59 9.82 13.68 -0.62
N THR A 60 10.43 13.01 0.35
CA THR A 60 11.17 11.75 0.13
C THR A 60 10.29 10.57 0.52
N LEU A 61 10.02 9.71 -0.44
CA LEU A 61 9.25 8.50 -0.26
C LEU A 61 10.18 7.31 -0.04
N ALA A 62 9.87 6.49 0.95
CA ALA A 62 10.59 5.28 1.27
C ALA A 62 9.76 4.05 0.93
N GLY A 63 10.37 3.07 0.29
CA GLY A 63 9.64 1.89 -0.16
C GLY A 63 10.48 0.64 -0.27
N THR A 64 9.82 -0.47 -0.55
CA THR A 64 10.42 -1.76 -0.81
C THR A 64 10.10 -2.19 -2.25
N LEU A 65 11.15 -2.41 -3.01
CA LEU A 65 11.10 -2.95 -4.36
C LEU A 65 11.33 -4.46 -4.30
N ALA A 66 10.39 -5.25 -4.83
CA ALA A 66 10.54 -6.68 -5.01
C ALA A 66 10.82 -6.98 -6.49
N LEU A 67 11.92 -7.67 -6.75
CA LEU A 67 12.45 -7.94 -8.09
C LEU A 67 12.46 -9.44 -8.35
N PRO A 68 11.70 -9.96 -9.32
CA PRO A 68 11.74 -11.36 -9.72
C PRO A 68 13.16 -11.80 -10.11
N GLU A 69 13.42 -13.08 -10.02
CA GLU A 69 14.67 -13.64 -10.54
C GLU A 69 14.78 -13.38 -12.05
N GLY A 70 15.94 -12.94 -12.51
CA GLY A 70 16.20 -12.65 -13.93
C GLY A 70 15.43 -11.46 -14.50
N PHE A 71 14.90 -10.54 -13.63
CA PHE A 71 14.22 -9.35 -14.12
C PHE A 71 15.06 -8.52 -15.08
N ASN A 72 14.41 -7.85 -16.01
CA ASN A 72 15.02 -6.95 -16.99
C ASN A 72 14.06 -5.81 -17.36
N GLU A 73 14.42 -4.97 -18.31
CA GLU A 73 13.64 -3.81 -18.72
C GLU A 73 12.22 -4.14 -19.27
N THR A 74 11.99 -5.37 -19.73
CA THR A 74 10.70 -5.83 -20.26
C THR A 74 9.83 -6.49 -19.19
N THR A 75 10.38 -6.78 -18.00
CA THR A 75 9.63 -7.28 -16.86
C THR A 75 8.52 -6.31 -16.49
N PRO A 76 7.25 -6.73 -16.36
CA PRO A 76 6.20 -5.86 -15.87
C PRO A 76 6.50 -5.40 -14.43
N ALA A 77 6.25 -4.14 -14.13
CA ALA A 77 6.42 -3.59 -12.81
C ALA A 77 5.15 -2.86 -12.35
N ILE A 78 4.82 -2.95 -11.08
CA ILE A 78 3.60 -2.39 -10.49
C ILE A 78 3.96 -1.49 -9.31
N VAL A 79 3.46 -0.25 -9.34
CA VAL A 79 3.38 0.61 -8.17
C VAL A 79 2.11 0.27 -7.40
N MET A 80 2.21 0.01 -6.10
CA MET A 80 1.07 -0.31 -5.25
C MET A 80 0.72 0.90 -4.38
N ILE A 81 -0.54 1.34 -4.45
CA ILE A 81 -1.05 2.55 -3.80
C ILE A 81 -2.11 2.17 -2.78
N THR A 82 -1.89 2.57 -1.53
CA THR A 82 -2.72 2.26 -0.37
C THR A 82 -4.08 2.95 -0.39
N GLY A 83 -5.00 2.48 0.46
CA GLY A 83 -6.30 3.10 0.67
C GLY A 83 -6.24 4.30 1.62
N SER A 84 -7.43 4.83 1.97
CA SER A 84 -7.60 6.03 2.76
C SER A 84 -6.94 5.97 4.14
N GLY A 85 -6.39 7.11 4.55
CA GLY A 85 -5.64 7.27 5.79
C GLY A 85 -4.15 7.00 5.57
N LEU A 86 -3.32 7.44 6.52
CA LEU A 86 -1.88 7.24 6.41
C LEU A 86 -1.51 5.79 6.67
N GLN A 87 -0.87 5.17 5.72
CA GLN A 87 -0.54 3.75 5.73
C GLN A 87 0.96 3.50 5.47
N ASN A 88 1.45 2.40 6.02
CA ASN A 88 2.77 1.91 5.62
C ASN A 88 2.68 1.15 4.29
N ARG A 89 3.83 0.90 3.69
CA ARG A 89 4.00 0.20 2.39
C ARG A 89 3.33 -1.18 2.30
N ASP A 90 2.98 -1.78 3.43
CA ASP A 90 2.35 -3.09 3.51
C ASP A 90 0.82 -3.01 3.64
N GLU A 91 0.27 -1.78 3.78
CA GLU A 91 -1.14 -1.53 4.09
C GLU A 91 -1.57 -2.33 5.34
N GLU A 92 -0.76 -2.23 6.40
CA GLU A 92 -0.87 -3.10 7.55
C GLU A 92 -2.08 -2.74 8.43
N ILE A 93 -2.98 -3.71 8.60
CA ILE A 93 -4.13 -3.61 9.49
C ILE A 93 -4.22 -4.82 10.40
N TYR A 94 -4.25 -4.61 11.70
CA TYR A 94 -4.28 -5.68 12.72
C TYR A 94 -3.21 -6.77 12.49
N GLY A 95 -2.01 -6.38 12.08
CA GLY A 95 -0.90 -7.29 11.80
C GLY A 95 -1.05 -8.09 10.49
N HIS A 96 -2.09 -7.85 9.70
CA HIS A 96 -2.19 -8.36 8.33
C HIS A 96 -1.53 -7.35 7.38
N LYS A 97 -0.77 -7.87 6.41
CA LYS A 97 0.03 -7.08 5.46
C LYS A 97 -0.37 -7.42 4.03
N PRO A 98 -1.56 -6.99 3.58
CA PRO A 98 -2.09 -7.41 2.29
C PRO A 98 -1.17 -7.08 1.12
N PHE A 99 -0.55 -5.89 1.11
CA PHE A 99 0.36 -5.51 0.04
C PHE A 99 1.65 -6.33 0.03
N ALA A 100 2.17 -6.73 1.21
CA ALA A 100 3.30 -7.66 1.25
C ALA A 100 2.93 -9.03 0.66
N VAL A 101 1.72 -9.53 0.93
CA VAL A 101 1.22 -10.82 0.40
C VAL A 101 1.07 -10.76 -1.11
N ILE A 102 0.46 -9.70 -1.64
CA ILE A 102 0.27 -9.50 -3.08
C ILE A 102 1.64 -9.36 -3.77
N ALA A 103 2.54 -8.56 -3.22
CA ALA A 103 3.87 -8.35 -3.78
C ALA A 103 4.71 -9.63 -3.82
N ASP A 104 4.64 -10.46 -2.78
CA ASP A 104 5.30 -11.78 -2.76
C ASP A 104 4.77 -12.68 -3.87
N TYR A 105 3.44 -12.74 -4.03
CA TYR A 105 2.82 -13.54 -5.09
C TYR A 105 3.24 -13.04 -6.48
N LEU A 106 3.18 -11.74 -6.71
CA LEU A 106 3.55 -11.14 -8.00
C LEU A 106 5.03 -11.36 -8.33
N ALA A 107 5.93 -11.16 -7.36
CA ALA A 107 7.36 -11.36 -7.56
C ALA A 107 7.71 -12.83 -7.87
N ARG A 108 7.04 -13.79 -7.24
CA ARG A 108 7.17 -15.24 -7.58
C ARG A 108 6.67 -15.57 -8.99
N ASN A 109 5.81 -14.74 -9.54
CA ASN A 109 5.23 -14.92 -10.88
C ASN A 109 5.82 -13.96 -11.93
N GLY A 110 7.01 -13.44 -11.69
CA GLY A 110 7.74 -12.68 -12.71
C GLY A 110 7.34 -11.21 -12.85
N ILE A 111 6.65 -10.64 -11.84
CA ILE A 111 6.20 -9.24 -11.85
C ILE A 111 6.89 -8.47 -10.73
N ALA A 112 7.61 -7.40 -11.06
CA ALA A 112 8.22 -6.53 -10.07
C ALA A 112 7.18 -5.64 -9.38
N THR A 113 7.40 -5.31 -8.10
CA THR A 113 6.49 -4.43 -7.35
C THR A 113 7.25 -3.40 -6.56
N LEU A 114 6.72 -2.18 -6.51
CA LEU A 114 7.16 -1.11 -5.62
C LEU A 114 6.02 -0.75 -4.68
N ARG A 115 6.25 -0.97 -3.39
CA ARG A 115 5.39 -0.54 -2.28
C ARG A 115 6.10 0.56 -1.53
N TYR A 116 5.43 1.62 -1.14
CA TYR A 116 6.04 2.73 -0.41
C TYR A 116 5.13 3.21 0.72
N ASP A 117 5.74 3.78 1.75
CA ASP A 117 5.02 4.41 2.85
C ASP A 117 4.42 5.72 2.36
N ASP A 118 3.20 6.03 2.74
CA ASP A 118 2.56 7.30 2.42
C ASP A 118 3.39 8.47 2.91
N ARG A 119 3.29 9.63 2.24
CA ARG A 119 3.92 10.87 2.71
C ARG A 119 3.58 11.13 4.17
N GLY A 120 4.57 11.49 4.99
CA GLY A 120 4.40 11.77 6.42
C GLY A 120 4.11 10.53 7.27
N TYR A 121 4.30 9.32 6.76
CA TYR A 121 4.14 8.07 7.49
C TYR A 121 5.36 7.14 7.33
N GLY A 122 5.56 6.25 8.30
CA GLY A 122 6.66 5.29 8.27
C GLY A 122 8.02 5.96 8.13
N GLU A 123 8.72 5.66 7.04
CA GLU A 123 10.02 6.24 6.70
C GLU A 123 9.95 7.35 5.64
N SER A 124 8.75 7.68 5.15
CA SER A 124 8.53 8.77 4.20
C SER A 124 8.41 10.12 4.91
N THR A 125 8.95 11.18 4.30
CA THR A 125 8.85 12.55 4.80
C THR A 125 7.57 13.23 4.29
N GLY A 126 7.35 14.49 4.71
CA GLY A 126 6.24 15.32 4.25
C GLY A 126 5.09 15.41 5.24
N ASP A 127 4.04 16.14 4.86
CA ASP A 127 2.82 16.31 5.66
C ASP A 127 1.71 15.40 5.11
N GLY A 128 1.49 14.28 5.76
CA GLY A 128 0.42 13.36 5.39
C GLY A 128 -0.94 13.74 5.97
N LYS A 129 -0.98 14.53 7.05
CA LYS A 129 -2.26 14.86 7.74
C LYS A 129 -3.14 15.81 6.93
N ASN A 130 -2.51 16.71 6.18
CA ASN A 130 -3.21 17.65 5.32
C ASN A 130 -3.16 17.27 3.85
N ALA A 131 -2.60 16.09 3.52
CA ALA A 131 -2.50 15.60 2.16
C ALA A 131 -3.89 15.30 1.56
N THR A 132 -4.01 15.61 0.29
CA THR A 132 -5.19 15.33 -0.53
C THR A 132 -4.91 14.13 -1.45
N THR A 133 -5.95 13.60 -2.07
CA THR A 133 -5.81 12.54 -3.10
C THR A 133 -4.91 12.99 -4.27
N GLU A 134 -4.88 14.28 -4.60
CA GLU A 134 -3.98 14.84 -5.61
C GLU A 134 -2.51 14.80 -5.18
N ASP A 135 -2.24 15.00 -3.90
CA ASP A 135 -0.89 14.86 -3.34
C ASP A 135 -0.40 13.42 -3.46
N PHE A 136 -1.24 12.46 -3.13
CA PHE A 136 -0.94 11.04 -3.31
C PHE A 136 -0.79 10.65 -4.79
N ALA A 137 -1.52 11.29 -5.69
CA ALA A 137 -1.34 11.09 -7.13
C ALA A 137 0.04 11.58 -7.61
N ARG A 138 0.56 12.71 -7.10
CA ARG A 138 1.91 13.17 -7.41
C ARG A 138 2.99 12.22 -6.86
N ASP A 139 2.78 11.64 -5.68
CA ASP A 139 3.68 10.63 -5.12
C ASP A 139 3.69 9.36 -5.96
N ALA A 140 2.52 8.87 -6.33
CA ALA A 140 2.40 7.68 -7.17
C ALA A 140 3.02 7.89 -8.56
N LYS A 141 2.86 9.07 -9.15
CA LYS A 141 3.54 9.47 -10.39
C LYS A 141 5.06 9.41 -10.22
N THR A 142 5.57 9.95 -9.11
CA THR A 142 7.00 9.92 -8.80
C THR A 142 7.51 8.47 -8.65
N ALA A 143 6.73 7.59 -8.01
CA ALA A 143 7.06 6.17 -7.91
C ALA A 143 7.12 5.47 -9.28
N MET A 144 6.18 5.78 -10.19
CA MET A 144 6.22 5.28 -11.56
C MET A 144 7.45 5.80 -12.33
N GLU A 145 7.77 7.09 -12.16
CA GLU A 145 8.95 7.69 -12.78
C GLU A 145 10.24 7.04 -12.27
N TYR A 146 10.34 6.75 -10.98
CA TYR A 146 11.45 6.01 -10.39
C TYR A 146 11.62 4.64 -11.08
N LEU A 147 10.54 3.87 -11.21
CA LEU A 147 10.60 2.57 -11.88
C LEU A 147 11.04 2.69 -13.34
N ARG A 148 10.61 3.73 -14.06
CA ARG A 148 10.96 3.93 -15.47
C ARG A 148 12.36 4.51 -15.67
N LYS A 149 12.74 5.51 -14.90
CA LYS A 149 14.00 6.25 -15.08
C LYS A 149 15.19 5.56 -14.44
N GLU A 150 15.04 5.10 -13.19
CA GLU A 150 16.14 4.50 -12.44
C GLU A 150 16.23 2.98 -12.67
N MET A 151 15.08 2.30 -12.65
CA MET A 151 15.02 0.85 -12.81
C MET A 151 14.89 0.40 -14.27
N LYS A 152 14.62 1.33 -15.20
CA LYS A 152 14.52 1.11 -16.66
C LYS A 152 13.37 0.18 -17.09
N PHE A 153 12.35 -0.03 -16.25
CA PHE A 153 11.17 -0.79 -16.65
C PHE A 153 10.38 -0.07 -17.74
N LYS A 154 10.07 -0.79 -18.83
CA LYS A 154 9.28 -0.25 -19.96
C LYS A 154 7.77 -0.40 -19.74
N ASN A 155 7.35 -1.39 -18.97
CA ASN A 155 5.94 -1.70 -18.70
C ASN A 155 5.63 -1.49 -17.21
N VAL A 156 5.13 -0.31 -16.87
CA VAL A 156 4.82 0.09 -15.49
C VAL A 156 3.33 0.35 -15.34
N GLY A 157 2.69 -0.43 -14.49
CA GLY A 157 1.29 -0.27 -14.11
C GLY A 157 1.11 0.18 -12.66
N ILE A 158 -0.14 0.33 -12.29
CA ILE A 158 -0.57 0.68 -10.93
C ILE A 158 -1.55 -0.38 -10.42
N LEU A 159 -1.40 -0.74 -9.13
CA LEU A 159 -2.42 -1.42 -8.35
C LEU A 159 -2.84 -0.48 -7.23
N GLY A 160 -4.11 -0.05 -7.23
CA GLY A 160 -4.67 0.84 -6.22
C GLY A 160 -5.77 0.17 -5.41
N HIS A 161 -5.72 0.32 -4.08
CA HIS A 161 -6.80 -0.13 -3.22
C HIS A 161 -7.60 1.07 -2.71
N SER A 162 -8.94 1.02 -2.79
CA SER A 162 -9.83 2.06 -2.26
C SER A 162 -9.49 3.46 -2.78
N GLU A 163 -9.01 4.41 -1.95
CA GLU A 163 -8.53 5.72 -2.40
C GLU A 163 -7.37 5.60 -3.40
N GLY A 164 -6.50 4.61 -3.24
CA GLY A 164 -5.45 4.33 -4.21
C GLY A 164 -5.98 3.96 -5.60
N ALA A 165 -7.19 3.39 -5.69
CA ALA A 165 -7.86 3.18 -6.98
C ALA A 165 -8.27 4.51 -7.63
N ALA A 166 -8.77 5.48 -6.84
CA ALA A 166 -9.06 6.81 -7.35
C ALA A 166 -7.79 7.50 -7.87
N VAL A 167 -6.69 7.41 -7.13
CA VAL A 167 -5.36 7.88 -7.57
C VAL A 167 -4.94 7.23 -8.90
N ALA A 168 -5.12 5.90 -9.02
CA ALA A 168 -4.78 5.18 -10.24
C ALA A 168 -5.59 5.67 -11.45
N PHE A 169 -6.89 5.92 -11.27
CA PHE A 169 -7.74 6.47 -12.33
C PHE A 169 -7.40 7.93 -12.67
N MET A 170 -7.05 8.76 -11.68
CA MET A 170 -6.57 10.12 -11.93
C MET A 170 -5.32 10.11 -12.83
N LEU A 171 -4.35 9.25 -12.54
CA LEU A 171 -3.14 9.11 -13.35
C LEU A 171 -3.42 8.49 -14.73
N GLY A 172 -4.38 7.58 -14.83
CA GLY A 172 -4.79 7.02 -16.11
C GLY A 172 -5.54 7.99 -17.01
N ALA A 173 -6.27 8.94 -16.42
CA ALA A 173 -7.03 9.97 -17.12
C ALA A 173 -6.21 11.24 -17.42
N ASP A 174 -4.97 11.34 -16.93
CA ASP A 174 -4.11 12.49 -17.17
C ASP A 174 -3.79 12.63 -18.66
N ASN A 175 -4.37 13.65 -19.30
CA ASN A 175 -4.17 13.94 -20.71
C ASN A 175 -2.86 14.72 -20.99
N ASN A 176 -2.03 14.95 -19.99
CA ASN A 176 -0.75 15.62 -20.18
C ASN A 176 0.32 14.57 -20.56
N PRO A 177 0.65 14.41 -21.86
CA PRO A 177 1.48 13.31 -22.35
C PRO A 177 2.97 13.56 -22.07
N GLY A 178 3.33 13.78 -20.83
CA GLY A 178 4.72 13.61 -20.42
C GLY A 178 5.13 12.15 -20.66
N LEU A 179 6.30 11.94 -21.23
CA LEU A 179 6.82 10.64 -21.67
C LEU A 179 6.73 9.51 -20.61
N PHE A 180 6.41 9.85 -19.36
CA PHE A 180 6.39 8.93 -18.22
C PHE A 180 5.13 9.08 -17.33
N SER A 181 4.09 9.78 -17.79
CA SER A 181 2.97 10.18 -16.93
C SER A 181 1.90 9.10 -16.73
N ASN A 182 1.55 8.35 -17.77
CA ASN A 182 0.42 7.42 -17.68
C ASN A 182 0.86 5.99 -17.39
N PRO A 183 0.13 5.25 -16.54
CA PRO A 183 0.37 3.82 -16.36
C PRO A 183 0.08 3.05 -17.65
N ASN A 184 0.81 1.95 -17.89
CA ASN A 184 0.54 1.05 -19.00
C ASN A 184 -0.71 0.21 -18.76
N PHE A 185 -1.04 -0.04 -17.50
CA PHE A 185 -2.25 -0.74 -17.06
C PHE A 185 -2.61 -0.33 -15.64
N ILE A 186 -3.87 -0.52 -15.27
CA ILE A 186 -4.42 -0.23 -13.94
C ILE A 186 -5.14 -1.48 -13.42
N ILE A 187 -4.93 -1.76 -12.13
CA ILE A 187 -5.67 -2.72 -11.32
C ILE A 187 -6.28 -1.92 -10.17
N ALA A 188 -7.63 -1.91 -10.02
CA ALA A 188 -8.35 -1.12 -9.03
C ALA A 188 -9.50 -1.91 -8.42
#